data_164c2e8995970cea09c8abff484171ab
#
_entry.id   164c2e8995970cea09c8abff484171ab
#
_cell.length_a   1.000
_cell.length_b   1.000
_cell.length_c   1.000
_cell.angle_alpha   90.00
_cell.angle_beta   90.00
_cell.angle_gamma   90.00
#
_symmetry.space_group_name_H-M   'P 1'
#
loop_
_entity.id
_entity.type
_entity.pdbx_description
1 polymer ?
#
loop_
_entity_poly.entity_id
_entity_poly.type
_entity_poly.pdbx_seq_one_letter_code
_entity_poly.pdbx_strand_id
1 'polypeptide(L)'
;MYFVHPQIKIGTKNLTKVLKSFFEKPDFEFLNKKLSTYFPEKNFVFTDMGRSAFRIIVEKLNLKNSQILLPAFICDIFYPILKEYNIEPIFLDIDLKTFHIKIEDIPQKITPKTKAILICHTFGLPIDFEKLYFILRTSNFQIPIIEDCAHSFFTKYKEIPVGNLGTVSFFSPYKQFPIARGGLLVFPKNWAIELPKTNFNFRDFISLLNSFSPFAFLFKKFGKEIAPKMMRKEKSKKPLGINDISLNLFSQFLEDFERSLEKRIELAKTFQKELQSLGFEVQEGEGNVFCYLSALIPKEFREKRDTFVVQMRKHNVFCNRIWKDPIILNEDAQREYKINLSDFPNTIEGAKRIINFPLQNYFEEKDIKKIISATKEVLSKLKG
;
A
#
# COMPACT_ATOMS: atom_id res chain seq x y z
N MET A 1 -14.39 17.58 -4.61
CA MET A 1 -14.01 16.28 -5.20
C MET A 1 -13.08 15.57 -4.24
N TYR A 2 -13.35 14.29 -3.95
CA TYR A 2 -12.66 13.50 -2.93
C TYR A 2 -12.04 12.25 -3.56
N PHE A 3 -10.70 12.15 -3.52
CA PHE A 3 -9.94 11.05 -4.13
C PHE A 3 -9.19 10.23 -3.07
N VAL A 4 -9.05 8.93 -3.30
CA VAL A 4 -8.27 8.04 -2.43
C VAL A 4 -6.76 8.26 -2.61
N HIS A 5 -6.29 8.42 -3.85
CA HIS A 5 -4.87 8.67 -4.10
C HIS A 5 -4.42 10.02 -3.55
N PRO A 6 -3.17 10.15 -3.10
CA PRO A 6 -2.63 11.39 -2.57
C PRO A 6 -2.84 12.56 -3.55
N GLN A 7 -3.33 13.68 -3.03
CA GLN A 7 -3.61 14.87 -3.80
C GLN A 7 -2.83 16.06 -3.25
N ILE A 8 -2.37 16.94 -4.15
CA ILE A 8 -1.77 18.22 -3.83
C ILE A 8 -2.90 19.25 -3.66
N LYS A 9 -3.03 19.82 -2.47
CA LYS A 9 -3.93 20.96 -2.28
C LYS A 9 -3.41 22.14 -3.07
N ILE A 10 -4.23 22.66 -3.99
CA ILE A 10 -3.85 23.80 -4.82
C ILE A 10 -3.67 25.03 -3.92
N GLY A 11 -2.53 25.70 -4.07
CA GLY A 11 -2.13 26.90 -3.34
C GLY A 11 -0.69 27.25 -3.67
N THR A 12 -0.32 28.52 -3.51
CA THR A 12 1.01 29.03 -3.88
C THR A 12 2.14 28.22 -3.27
N LYS A 13 2.07 27.92 -1.96
CA LYS A 13 3.08 27.12 -1.24
C LYS A 13 3.34 25.77 -1.90
N ASN A 14 2.30 25.03 -2.22
CA ASN A 14 2.44 23.68 -2.80
C ASN A 14 2.88 23.72 -4.27
N LEU A 15 2.39 24.72 -5.03
CA LEU A 15 2.85 24.93 -6.41
C LEU A 15 4.33 25.28 -6.44
N THR A 16 4.81 26.13 -5.53
CA THR A 16 6.24 26.45 -5.39
C THR A 16 7.05 25.20 -5.09
N LYS A 17 6.59 24.31 -4.18
CA LYS A 17 7.25 23.02 -3.90
C LYS A 17 7.36 22.16 -5.16
N VAL A 18 6.28 22.05 -5.92
CA VAL A 18 6.29 21.28 -7.17
C VAL A 18 7.25 21.90 -8.19
N LEU A 19 7.23 23.21 -8.37
CA LEU A 19 8.16 23.89 -9.28
C LEU A 19 9.63 23.69 -8.86
N LYS A 20 9.95 23.89 -7.59
CA LYS A 20 11.29 23.65 -7.05
C LYS A 20 11.78 22.24 -7.36
N SER A 21 10.90 21.24 -7.28
CA SER A 21 11.26 19.85 -7.54
C SER A 21 11.74 19.57 -8.98
N PHE A 22 11.41 20.45 -9.94
CA PHE A 22 11.89 20.33 -11.31
C PHE A 22 13.24 21.04 -11.54
N PHE A 23 13.60 22.03 -10.72
CA PHE A 23 14.77 22.88 -10.96
C PHE A 23 15.88 22.70 -9.92
N GLU A 24 15.56 22.18 -8.75
CA GLU A 24 16.52 21.96 -7.67
C GLU A 24 16.93 20.46 -7.59
N LYS A 25 18.11 20.19 -7.08
CA LYS A 25 18.53 18.83 -6.76
C LYS A 25 17.86 18.37 -5.46
N PRO A 26 17.61 17.04 -5.29
CA PRO A 26 17.13 16.50 -4.03
C PRO A 26 18.10 16.83 -2.88
N ASP A 27 17.52 17.21 -1.76
CA ASP A 27 18.30 17.40 -0.51
C ASP A 27 18.61 16.04 0.12
N PHE A 28 19.71 15.44 -0.30
CA PHE A 28 20.14 14.13 0.21
C PHE A 28 20.58 14.19 1.67
N GLU A 29 21.13 15.30 2.13
CA GLU A 29 21.55 15.45 3.53
C GLU A 29 20.34 15.43 4.45
N PHE A 30 19.31 16.23 4.14
CA PHE A 30 18.05 16.21 4.85
C PHE A 30 17.39 14.82 4.85
N LEU A 31 17.30 14.17 3.68
CA LEU A 31 16.69 12.85 3.56
C LEU A 31 17.46 11.80 4.37
N ASN A 32 18.78 11.78 4.27
CA ASN A 32 19.62 10.86 5.03
C ASN A 32 19.46 11.08 6.54
N LYS A 33 19.55 12.32 7.01
CA LYS A 33 19.35 12.66 8.42
C LYS A 33 17.98 12.19 8.91
N LYS A 34 16.92 12.51 8.16
CA LYS A 34 15.54 12.17 8.53
C LYS A 34 15.30 10.67 8.55
N LEU A 35 15.68 9.97 7.49
CA LEU A 35 15.46 8.53 7.38
C LEU A 35 16.34 7.71 8.32
N SER A 36 17.57 8.14 8.62
CA SER A 36 18.41 7.49 9.62
C SER A 36 17.80 7.57 11.04
N THR A 37 16.97 8.56 11.32
CA THR A 37 16.20 8.61 12.56
C THR A 37 15.10 7.55 12.58
N TYR A 38 14.48 7.25 11.44
CA TYR A 38 13.49 6.18 11.33
C TYR A 38 14.08 4.78 11.28
N PHE A 39 15.29 4.64 10.68
CA PHE A 39 15.95 3.36 10.43
C PHE A 39 17.39 3.36 10.98
N PRO A 40 17.59 3.50 12.31
CA PRO A 40 18.92 3.76 12.89
C PRO A 40 19.90 2.62 12.68
N GLU A 41 19.43 1.38 12.65
CA GLU A 41 20.27 0.18 12.54
C GLU A 41 20.29 -0.44 11.13
N LYS A 42 19.71 0.25 10.14
CA LYS A 42 19.63 -0.22 8.76
C LYS A 42 20.13 0.82 7.77
N ASN A 43 20.48 0.34 6.58
CA ASN A 43 20.68 1.16 5.41
C ASN A 43 19.39 1.27 4.59
N PHE A 44 19.32 2.25 3.72
CA PHE A 44 18.18 2.42 2.81
C PHE A 44 18.64 2.92 1.44
N VAL A 45 17.85 2.59 0.42
CA VAL A 45 18.05 3.11 -0.94
C VAL A 45 16.68 3.34 -1.60
N PHE A 46 16.55 4.45 -2.31
CA PHE A 46 15.34 4.73 -3.07
C PHE A 46 15.34 3.98 -4.40
N THR A 47 14.29 3.23 -4.65
CA THR A 47 14.03 2.53 -5.90
C THR A 47 12.96 3.26 -6.71
N ASP A 48 12.86 2.97 -8.01
CA ASP A 48 11.81 3.52 -8.86
C ASP A 48 10.40 3.09 -8.40
N MET A 49 10.27 1.85 -7.89
CA MET A 49 9.01 1.26 -7.40
C MET A 49 9.29 0.24 -6.29
N GLY A 50 8.30 -0.01 -5.42
CA GLY A 50 8.40 -1.07 -4.39
C GLY A 50 8.68 -2.47 -4.93
N ARG A 51 8.21 -2.80 -6.16
CA ARG A 51 8.52 -4.08 -6.83
C ARG A 51 10.00 -4.23 -7.20
N SER A 52 10.69 -3.14 -7.51
CA SER A 52 12.15 -3.16 -7.70
C SER A 52 12.88 -3.46 -6.40
N ALA A 53 12.42 -2.86 -5.30
CA ALA A 53 12.92 -3.21 -3.97
C ALA A 53 12.70 -4.70 -3.65
N PHE A 54 11.52 -5.24 -3.94
CA PHE A 54 11.23 -6.66 -3.70
C PHE A 54 12.11 -7.58 -4.55
N ARG A 55 12.43 -7.25 -5.83
CA ARG A 55 13.39 -8.02 -6.62
C ARG A 55 14.78 -8.07 -5.98
N ILE A 56 15.26 -6.93 -5.49
CA ILE A 56 16.55 -6.87 -4.78
C ILE A 56 16.52 -7.77 -3.54
N ILE A 57 15.43 -7.77 -2.79
CA ILE A 57 15.25 -8.65 -1.62
C ILE A 57 15.34 -10.12 -2.04
N VAL A 58 14.63 -10.51 -3.09
CA VAL A 58 14.66 -11.88 -3.62
C VAL A 58 16.08 -12.32 -3.97
N GLU A 59 16.86 -11.45 -4.62
CA GLU A 59 18.26 -11.73 -4.98
C GLU A 59 19.17 -11.80 -3.74
N LYS A 60 19.07 -10.82 -2.83
CA LYS A 60 19.94 -10.72 -1.64
C LYS A 60 19.69 -11.81 -0.61
N LEU A 61 18.45 -12.31 -0.50
CA LEU A 61 18.10 -13.43 0.36
C LEU A 61 18.19 -14.81 -0.34
N ASN A 62 18.64 -14.87 -1.59
CA ASN A 62 18.76 -16.10 -2.38
C ASN A 62 17.45 -16.91 -2.42
N LEU A 63 16.32 -16.24 -2.68
CA LEU A 63 14.99 -16.86 -2.67
C LEU A 63 14.61 -17.59 -3.96
N LYS A 64 15.48 -17.58 -4.97
CA LYS A 64 15.25 -18.33 -6.22
C LYS A 64 15.10 -19.83 -5.93
N ASN A 65 14.12 -20.48 -6.59
CA ASN A 65 13.80 -21.90 -6.46
C ASN A 65 13.44 -22.32 -5.00
N SER A 66 12.82 -21.41 -4.23
CA SER A 66 12.43 -21.69 -2.84
C SER A 66 10.93 -21.46 -2.63
N GLN A 67 10.48 -21.68 -1.40
CA GLN A 67 9.13 -21.33 -0.96
C GLN A 67 9.16 -20.08 -0.08
N ILE A 68 8.12 -19.24 -0.22
CA ILE A 68 7.88 -18.05 0.60
C ILE A 68 6.45 -18.08 1.12
N LEU A 69 6.26 -17.89 2.43
CA LEU A 69 4.93 -17.62 2.99
C LEU A 69 4.57 -16.15 2.70
N LEU A 70 3.33 -15.91 2.28
CA LEU A 70 2.81 -14.56 2.05
C LEU A 70 1.29 -14.51 2.15
N PRO A 71 0.70 -13.30 2.36
CA PRO A 71 -0.75 -13.13 2.40
C PRO A 71 -1.42 -13.54 1.08
N ALA A 72 -2.57 -14.21 1.16
CA ALA A 72 -3.45 -14.41 0.01
C ALA A 72 -4.09 -13.08 -0.43
N PHE A 73 -4.37 -12.17 0.52
CA PHE A 73 -4.90 -10.83 0.31
C PHE A 73 -3.77 -9.83 0.09
N ILE A 74 -3.11 -9.89 -1.07
CA ILE A 74 -2.01 -9.01 -1.47
C ILE A 74 -2.11 -8.69 -2.96
N CYS A 75 -1.40 -7.65 -3.40
CA CYS A 75 -1.38 -7.20 -4.78
C CYS A 75 -0.86 -8.28 -5.74
N ASP A 76 -1.50 -8.44 -6.89
CA ASP A 76 -1.11 -9.38 -7.96
C ASP A 76 0.25 -9.05 -8.62
N ILE A 77 0.82 -7.88 -8.31
CA ILE A 77 2.14 -7.47 -8.81
C ILE A 77 3.28 -8.40 -8.37
N PHE A 78 3.06 -9.20 -7.32
CA PHE A 78 4.03 -10.19 -6.86
C PHE A 78 4.11 -11.39 -7.81
N TYR A 79 3.00 -11.78 -8.45
CA TYR A 79 2.97 -12.97 -9.32
C TYR A 79 4.06 -12.99 -10.40
N PRO A 80 4.26 -11.94 -11.22
CA PRO A 80 5.31 -11.96 -12.22
C PRO A 80 6.72 -12.12 -11.63
N ILE A 81 6.96 -11.60 -10.42
CA ILE A 81 8.27 -11.71 -9.76
C ILE A 81 8.46 -13.11 -9.21
N LEU A 82 7.47 -13.67 -8.52
CA LEU A 82 7.52 -15.04 -8.02
C LEU A 82 7.78 -16.03 -9.15
N LYS A 83 7.09 -15.88 -10.29
CA LYS A 83 7.28 -16.68 -11.48
C LYS A 83 8.68 -16.51 -12.08
N GLU A 84 9.18 -15.28 -12.20
CA GLU A 84 10.50 -14.95 -12.75
C GLU A 84 11.63 -15.65 -12.01
N TYR A 85 11.53 -15.74 -10.68
CA TYR A 85 12.53 -16.35 -9.82
C TYR A 85 12.21 -17.80 -9.43
N ASN A 86 11.20 -18.41 -10.03
CA ASN A 86 10.73 -19.77 -9.70
C ASN A 86 10.49 -19.94 -8.20
N ILE A 87 9.80 -19.00 -7.59
CA ILE A 87 9.44 -19.03 -6.17
C ILE A 87 8.02 -19.59 -6.05
N GLU A 88 7.88 -20.61 -5.21
CA GLU A 88 6.61 -21.21 -4.87
C GLU A 88 5.96 -20.45 -3.70
N PRO A 89 4.84 -19.73 -3.90
CA PRO A 89 4.15 -19.05 -2.82
C PRO A 89 3.36 -20.04 -1.96
N ILE A 90 3.48 -19.93 -0.66
CA ILE A 90 2.59 -20.56 0.31
C ILE A 90 1.67 -19.48 0.85
N PHE A 91 0.43 -19.49 0.39
CA PHE A 91 -0.53 -18.44 0.76
C PHE A 91 -1.16 -18.70 2.13
N LEU A 92 -1.30 -17.63 2.90
CA LEU A 92 -2.00 -17.60 4.18
C LEU A 92 -3.28 -16.77 4.02
N ASP A 93 -4.40 -17.30 4.52
CA ASP A 93 -5.65 -16.53 4.60
C ASP A 93 -5.52 -15.41 5.63
N ILE A 94 -6.46 -14.49 5.63
CA ILE A 94 -6.42 -13.30 6.48
C ILE A 94 -7.49 -13.32 7.56
N ASP A 95 -7.27 -12.53 8.61
CA ASP A 95 -8.31 -12.07 9.50
C ASP A 95 -9.00 -10.84 8.87
N LEU A 96 -10.34 -10.86 8.79
CA LEU A 96 -11.12 -9.79 8.17
C LEU A 96 -11.12 -8.48 8.97
N LYS A 97 -10.83 -8.55 10.28
CA LYS A 97 -10.78 -7.36 11.13
C LYS A 97 -9.53 -6.53 10.87
N THR A 98 -8.41 -7.20 10.67
CA THR A 98 -7.10 -6.56 10.49
C THR A 98 -6.63 -6.55 9.04
N PHE A 99 -7.14 -7.43 8.19
CA PHE A 99 -6.63 -7.78 6.86
C PHE A 99 -5.20 -8.32 6.88
N HIS A 100 -4.71 -8.76 8.03
CA HIS A 100 -3.41 -9.43 8.17
C HIS A 100 -3.57 -10.93 8.05
N ILE A 101 -2.46 -11.62 7.76
CA ILE A 101 -2.39 -13.08 7.78
C ILE A 101 -2.86 -13.64 9.13
N LYS A 102 -3.50 -14.79 9.09
CA LYS A 102 -3.73 -15.60 10.30
C LYS A 102 -2.39 -16.16 10.78
N ILE A 103 -1.79 -15.50 11.76
CA ILE A 103 -0.45 -15.83 12.25
C ILE A 103 -0.41 -17.26 12.81
N GLU A 104 -1.54 -17.73 13.36
CA GLU A 104 -1.70 -19.09 13.92
C GLU A 104 -1.53 -20.19 12.87
N ASP A 105 -1.79 -19.91 11.61
CA ASP A 105 -1.70 -20.89 10.53
C ASP A 105 -0.25 -21.10 10.05
N ILE A 106 0.68 -20.22 10.43
CA ILE A 106 2.08 -20.27 9.99
C ILE A 106 2.74 -21.62 10.26
N PRO A 107 2.68 -22.20 11.49
CA PRO A 107 3.38 -23.45 11.79
C PRO A 107 2.98 -24.62 10.91
N GLN A 108 1.70 -24.66 10.50
CA GLN A 108 1.16 -25.74 9.67
C GLN A 108 1.53 -25.60 8.20
N LYS A 109 1.96 -24.40 7.77
CA LYS A 109 2.27 -24.06 6.37
C LYS A 109 3.77 -24.02 6.07
N ILE A 110 4.62 -23.87 7.09
CA ILE A 110 6.08 -23.89 6.90
C ILE A 110 6.56 -25.30 6.53
N THR A 111 7.47 -25.35 5.58
CA THR A 111 8.15 -26.58 5.15
C THR A 111 9.68 -26.37 5.18
N PRO A 112 10.50 -27.42 5.05
CA PRO A 112 11.95 -27.26 4.94
C PRO A 112 12.43 -26.43 3.72
N LYS A 113 11.56 -26.23 2.72
CA LYS A 113 11.82 -25.39 1.54
C LYS A 113 11.48 -23.90 1.78
N THR A 114 10.79 -23.57 2.87
CA THR A 114 10.41 -22.20 3.19
C THR A 114 11.65 -21.41 3.61
N LYS A 115 11.94 -20.34 2.84
CA LYS A 115 13.14 -19.52 3.03
C LYS A 115 12.85 -18.12 3.57
N ALA A 116 11.61 -17.66 3.53
CA ALA A 116 11.21 -16.38 4.07
C ALA A 116 9.70 -16.33 4.33
N ILE A 117 9.29 -15.38 5.16
CA ILE A 117 7.90 -14.96 5.28
C ILE A 117 7.79 -13.49 4.88
N LEU A 118 6.84 -13.17 3.99
CA LEU A 118 6.46 -11.81 3.67
C LEU A 118 5.19 -11.47 4.45
N ILE A 119 5.28 -10.45 5.28
CA ILE A 119 4.14 -9.90 6.01
C ILE A 119 3.79 -8.52 5.46
N CYS A 120 2.53 -8.15 5.52
CA CYS A 120 2.07 -6.85 5.03
C CYS A 120 1.45 -6.03 6.16
N HIS A 121 1.86 -4.77 6.29
CA HIS A 121 1.20 -3.77 7.12
C HIS A 121 0.03 -3.18 6.36
N THR A 122 -1.06 -3.95 6.29
CA THR A 122 -2.16 -3.71 5.37
C THR A 122 -2.87 -2.39 5.65
N PHE A 123 -2.96 -1.53 4.63
CA PHE A 123 -3.63 -0.22 4.65
C PHE A 123 -3.10 0.79 5.67
N GLY A 124 -1.95 0.51 6.30
CA GLY A 124 -1.32 1.37 7.29
C GLY A 124 -1.40 0.86 8.73
N LEU A 125 -2.02 -0.30 8.94
CA LEU A 125 -2.07 -0.98 10.25
C LEU A 125 -0.84 -1.87 10.40
N PRO A 126 -0.06 -1.77 11.50
CA PRO A 126 1.04 -2.69 11.75
C PRO A 126 0.51 -4.09 12.12
N ILE A 127 1.17 -5.14 11.63
CA ILE A 127 0.90 -6.50 12.09
C ILE A 127 1.35 -6.68 13.54
N ASP A 128 0.74 -7.61 14.25
CA ASP A 128 1.16 -7.98 15.61
C ASP A 128 2.48 -8.76 15.59
N PHE A 129 3.59 -8.05 15.80
CA PHE A 129 4.92 -8.62 15.81
C PHE A 129 5.20 -9.49 17.05
N GLU A 130 4.61 -9.19 18.19
CA GLU A 130 4.80 -10.04 19.39
C GLU A 130 4.23 -11.42 19.14
N LYS A 131 3.01 -11.49 18.61
CA LYS A 131 2.38 -12.74 18.24
C LYS A 131 3.17 -13.46 17.15
N LEU A 132 3.61 -12.74 16.12
CA LEU A 132 4.41 -13.31 15.03
C LEU A 132 5.71 -13.93 15.55
N TYR A 133 6.48 -13.18 16.34
CA TYR A 133 7.73 -13.67 16.91
C TYR A 133 7.51 -14.82 17.89
N PHE A 134 6.44 -14.76 18.70
CA PHE A 134 6.10 -15.87 19.60
C PHE A 134 5.86 -17.16 18.81
N ILE A 135 5.04 -17.10 17.75
CA ILE A 135 4.74 -18.27 16.91
C ILE A 135 6.00 -18.82 16.22
N LEU A 136 6.81 -17.95 15.61
CA LEU A 136 8.04 -18.38 14.93
C LEU A 136 9.03 -19.02 15.90
N ARG A 137 9.18 -18.46 17.10
CA ARG A 137 10.08 -18.99 18.14
C ARG A 137 9.61 -20.31 18.72
N THR A 138 8.33 -20.42 19.07
CA THR A 138 7.76 -21.65 19.65
C THR A 138 7.72 -22.80 18.65
N SER A 139 7.64 -22.47 17.36
CA SER A 139 7.72 -23.46 16.28
C SER A 139 9.14 -23.74 15.80
N ASN A 140 10.16 -23.18 16.46
CA ASN A 140 11.58 -23.32 16.15
C ASN A 140 11.96 -22.93 14.70
N PHE A 141 11.28 -21.92 14.14
CA PHE A 141 11.57 -21.41 12.80
C PHE A 141 12.41 -20.13 12.84
N GLN A 142 13.56 -20.16 12.16
CA GLN A 142 14.46 -19.03 11.98
C GLN A 142 14.52 -18.66 10.51
N ILE A 143 13.48 -18.01 10.02
CA ILE A 143 13.39 -17.55 8.62
C ILE A 143 13.35 -16.01 8.55
N PRO A 144 13.96 -15.40 7.52
CA PRO A 144 13.87 -13.97 7.29
C PRO A 144 12.42 -13.49 7.19
N ILE A 145 12.13 -12.38 7.89
CA ILE A 145 10.86 -11.67 7.77
C ILE A 145 11.06 -10.50 6.80
N ILE A 146 10.28 -10.48 5.73
CA ILE A 146 10.20 -9.40 4.76
C ILE A 146 8.98 -8.56 5.11
N GLU A 147 9.17 -7.28 5.45
CA GLU A 147 8.07 -6.37 5.73
C GLU A 147 7.63 -5.66 4.44
N ASP A 148 6.41 -5.93 3.95
CA ASP A 148 5.74 -5.06 2.97
C ASP A 148 5.14 -3.86 3.68
N CYS A 149 5.87 -2.77 3.69
CA CYS A 149 5.49 -1.47 4.23
C CYS A 149 4.93 -0.54 3.15
N ALA A 150 4.46 -1.06 2.02
CA ALA A 150 3.99 -0.23 0.91
C ALA A 150 2.84 0.72 1.26
N HIS A 151 2.11 0.45 2.34
CA HIS A 151 1.01 1.27 2.86
C HIS A 151 1.34 1.95 4.19
N SER A 152 2.58 1.91 4.69
CA SER A 152 2.84 2.07 6.11
C SER A 152 4.00 3.02 6.43
N PHE A 153 4.23 4.03 5.57
CA PHE A 153 5.18 5.09 5.91
C PHE A 153 4.69 5.83 7.15
N PHE A 154 5.54 6.03 8.15
CA PHE A 154 5.25 6.55 9.50
C PHE A 154 4.44 5.63 10.43
N THR A 155 4.07 4.44 10.01
CA THR A 155 3.44 3.46 10.91
C THR A 155 4.44 3.01 11.97
N LYS A 156 3.95 2.87 13.20
CA LYS A 156 4.72 2.30 14.30
C LYS A 156 3.99 1.09 14.88
N TYR A 157 4.73 0.05 15.19
CA TYR A 157 4.29 -1.01 16.09
C TYR A 157 4.80 -0.68 17.48
N LYS A 158 3.88 -0.33 18.40
CA LYS A 158 4.24 0.36 19.65
C LYS A 158 5.06 1.61 19.30
N GLU A 159 6.26 1.79 19.81
CA GLU A 159 7.09 2.96 19.49
C GLU A 159 8.10 2.72 18.33
N ILE A 160 8.17 1.51 17.84
CA ILE A 160 9.16 1.14 16.81
C ILE A 160 8.58 1.37 15.41
N PRO A 161 9.20 2.21 14.56
CA PRO A 161 8.76 2.35 13.17
C PRO A 161 8.83 1.02 12.43
N VAL A 162 7.76 0.68 11.70
CA VAL A 162 7.77 -0.52 10.84
C VAL A 162 8.86 -0.40 9.78
N GLY A 163 9.35 -1.53 9.32
CA GLY A 163 10.55 -1.60 8.50
C GLY A 163 11.83 -1.87 9.28
N ASN A 164 11.78 -1.76 10.63
CA ASN A 164 12.88 -2.11 11.52
C ASN A 164 12.71 -3.48 12.18
N LEU A 165 11.50 -4.00 12.18
CA LEU A 165 11.13 -5.18 12.93
C LEU A 165 11.48 -6.48 12.19
N GLY A 166 11.34 -6.53 10.88
CA GLY A 166 11.78 -7.67 10.08
C GLY A 166 13.26 -7.63 9.70
N THR A 167 13.70 -8.61 8.94
CA THR A 167 15.08 -8.68 8.40
C THR A 167 15.31 -7.57 7.39
N VAL A 168 14.35 -7.33 6.51
CA VAL A 168 14.38 -6.37 5.40
C VAL A 168 12.98 -5.87 5.13
N SER A 169 12.86 -4.65 4.61
CA SER A 169 11.56 -4.07 4.32
C SER A 169 11.57 -3.23 3.03
N PHE A 170 10.39 -3.04 2.45
CA PHE A 170 10.22 -2.13 1.34
C PHE A 170 8.96 -1.31 1.48
N PHE A 171 9.02 -0.08 0.96
CA PHE A 171 7.94 0.90 0.99
C PHE A 171 7.58 1.34 -0.42
N SER A 172 6.38 1.92 -0.56
CA SER A 172 5.90 2.54 -1.80
C SER A 172 5.41 3.97 -1.52
N PRO A 173 6.33 4.94 -1.32
CA PRO A 173 5.97 6.30 -0.90
C PRO A 173 4.89 6.96 -1.77
N TYR A 174 4.85 6.69 -3.09
CA TYR A 174 3.86 7.26 -4.00
C TYR A 174 2.39 6.93 -3.63
N LYS A 175 2.16 5.95 -2.75
CA LYS A 175 0.82 5.62 -2.25
C LYS A 175 0.33 6.59 -1.16
N GLN A 176 1.26 7.26 -0.49
CA GLN A 176 0.98 8.21 0.60
C GLN A 176 1.38 9.64 0.26
N PHE A 177 2.34 9.81 -0.65
CA PHE A 177 2.85 11.11 -1.08
C PHE A 177 2.44 11.40 -2.54
N PRO A 178 2.21 12.67 -2.89
CA PRO A 178 1.82 13.05 -4.24
C PRO A 178 3.04 13.11 -5.18
N ILE A 179 3.68 11.98 -5.38
CA ILE A 179 4.85 11.79 -6.25
C ILE A 179 4.52 10.84 -7.40
N ALA A 180 5.24 10.97 -8.51
CA ALA A 180 4.94 10.20 -9.72
C ALA A 180 5.25 8.71 -9.55
N ARG A 181 6.37 8.41 -8.90
CA ARG A 181 6.85 7.05 -8.59
C ARG A 181 7.73 7.08 -7.36
N GLY A 182 7.99 5.93 -6.76
CA GLY A 182 8.96 5.78 -5.69
C GLY A 182 8.76 4.50 -4.92
N GLY A 183 9.86 3.82 -4.66
CA GLY A 183 10.02 2.77 -3.68
C GLY A 183 11.14 3.15 -2.72
N LEU A 184 11.17 2.53 -1.58
CA LEU A 184 12.27 2.62 -0.62
C LEU A 184 12.55 1.21 -0.12
N LEU A 185 13.78 0.77 -0.24
CA LEU A 185 14.28 -0.47 0.33
C LEU A 185 15.06 -0.14 1.60
N VAL A 186 14.74 -0.80 2.70
CA VAL A 186 15.45 -0.69 3.99
C VAL A 186 16.03 -2.06 4.33
N PHE A 187 17.34 -2.13 4.58
CA PHE A 187 18.08 -3.38 4.56
C PHE A 187 19.24 -3.40 5.57
N PRO A 188 19.78 -4.57 5.94
CA PRO A 188 20.89 -4.71 6.85
C PRO A 188 22.15 -3.98 6.38
N LYS A 189 22.93 -3.41 7.31
CA LYS A 189 24.13 -2.61 7.03
C LYS A 189 25.21 -3.35 6.19
N ASN A 190 25.22 -4.67 6.23
CA ASN A 190 26.19 -5.49 5.48
C ASN A 190 25.85 -5.70 3.99
N TRP A 191 24.72 -5.16 3.50
CA TRP A 191 24.41 -5.20 2.07
C TRP A 191 24.98 -3.96 1.37
N ALA A 192 25.61 -4.17 0.23
CA ALA A 192 25.96 -3.11 -0.71
C ALA A 192 24.97 -3.11 -1.87
N ILE A 193 24.30 -1.97 -2.11
CA ILE A 193 23.30 -1.82 -3.18
C ILE A 193 23.52 -0.48 -3.86
N GLU A 194 23.80 -0.56 -5.16
CA GLU A 194 23.88 0.59 -6.05
C GLU A 194 22.91 0.41 -7.20
N LEU A 195 22.17 1.46 -7.55
CA LEU A 195 21.12 1.40 -8.56
C LEU A 195 21.32 2.53 -9.59
N PRO A 196 21.23 2.21 -10.88
CA PRO A 196 21.16 3.24 -11.90
C PRO A 196 19.83 4.00 -11.76
N LYS A 197 19.90 5.33 -11.76
CA LYS A 197 18.71 6.17 -11.66
C LYS A 197 17.83 6.04 -12.90
N THR A 198 16.51 6.08 -12.68
CA THR A 198 15.56 6.24 -13.79
C THR A 198 15.40 7.71 -14.16
N ASN A 199 15.04 7.98 -15.41
CA ASN A 199 14.70 9.32 -15.86
C ASN A 199 13.22 9.63 -15.59
N PHE A 200 12.92 10.91 -15.32
CA PHE A 200 11.55 11.39 -15.28
C PHE A 200 11.00 11.44 -16.71
N ASN A 201 9.90 10.76 -16.96
CA ASN A 201 9.36 10.60 -18.31
C ASN A 201 7.90 11.09 -18.39
N PHE A 202 7.32 11.04 -19.59
CA PHE A 202 5.95 11.52 -19.83
C PHE A 202 4.90 10.80 -18.94
N ARG A 203 5.08 9.53 -18.61
CA ARG A 203 4.16 8.81 -17.70
C ARG A 203 4.25 9.35 -16.28
N ASP A 204 5.43 9.72 -15.84
CA ASP A 204 5.65 10.35 -14.54
C ASP A 204 4.96 11.70 -14.48
N PHE A 205 5.05 12.47 -15.57
CA PHE A 205 4.36 13.75 -15.68
C PHE A 205 2.84 13.58 -15.60
N ILE A 206 2.26 12.64 -16.33
CA ILE A 206 0.82 12.32 -16.26
C ILE A 206 0.44 11.85 -14.84
N SER A 207 1.27 11.01 -14.21
CA SER A 207 1.04 10.57 -12.83
C SER A 207 1.04 11.74 -11.84
N LEU A 208 1.97 12.68 -12.00
CA LEU A 208 2.03 13.89 -11.19
C LEU A 208 0.82 14.81 -11.43
N LEU A 209 0.40 14.99 -12.68
CA LEU A 209 -0.84 15.74 -12.98
C LEU A 209 -2.06 15.11 -12.30
N ASN A 210 -2.13 13.79 -12.22
CA ASN A 210 -3.21 13.09 -11.51
C ASN A 210 -3.18 13.31 -9.97
N SER A 211 -2.12 13.87 -9.44
CA SER A 211 -2.07 14.34 -8.04
C SER A 211 -2.73 15.71 -7.82
N PHE A 212 -3.24 16.34 -8.88
CA PHE A 212 -4.04 17.57 -8.78
C PHE A 212 -5.51 17.27 -9.07
N SER A 213 -6.38 17.59 -8.13
CA SER A 213 -7.80 17.22 -8.18
C SER A 213 -8.54 17.57 -9.49
N PRO A 214 -8.34 18.75 -10.15
CA PRO A 214 -8.99 19.03 -11.42
C PRO A 214 -8.57 18.07 -12.53
N PHE A 215 -7.27 17.76 -12.64
CA PHE A 215 -6.76 16.81 -13.64
C PHE A 215 -7.16 15.37 -13.29
N ALA A 216 -7.10 14.98 -12.01
CA ALA A 216 -7.58 13.69 -11.56
C ALA A 216 -9.06 13.46 -11.93
N PHE A 217 -9.89 14.49 -11.82
CA PHE A 217 -11.28 14.45 -12.25
C PHE A 217 -11.42 14.24 -13.77
N LEU A 218 -10.69 15.01 -14.56
CA LEU A 218 -10.69 14.88 -16.03
C LEU A 218 -10.25 13.47 -16.45
N PHE A 219 -9.15 12.98 -15.90
CA PHE A 219 -8.68 11.61 -16.19
C PHE A 219 -9.70 10.54 -15.79
N LYS A 220 -10.41 10.69 -14.67
CA LYS A 220 -11.44 9.71 -14.27
C LYS A 220 -12.73 9.82 -15.07
N LYS A 221 -13.08 11.01 -15.57
CA LYS A 221 -14.27 11.23 -16.38
C LYS A 221 -14.08 10.80 -17.83
N PHE A 222 -12.93 11.11 -18.42
CA PHE A 222 -12.65 10.92 -19.85
C PHE A 222 -11.60 9.85 -20.14
N GLY A 223 -10.77 9.47 -19.17
CA GLY A 223 -9.60 8.60 -19.36
C GLY A 223 -9.84 7.12 -19.18
N LYS A 224 -11.09 6.65 -19.22
CA LYS A 224 -11.43 5.22 -19.00
C LYS A 224 -10.68 4.24 -19.92
N GLU A 225 -10.19 4.69 -21.07
CA GLU A 225 -9.56 3.83 -22.09
C GLU A 225 -8.04 3.97 -22.17
N ILE A 226 -7.48 5.10 -21.74
CA ILE A 226 -6.07 5.43 -21.99
C ILE A 226 -5.16 5.05 -20.83
N ALA A 227 -5.55 5.37 -19.59
CA ALA A 227 -4.71 5.20 -18.41
C ALA A 227 -4.37 3.72 -18.05
N PRO A 228 -5.30 2.74 -18.11
CA PRO A 228 -4.97 1.36 -17.73
C PRO A 228 -3.97 0.69 -18.65
N LYS A 229 -4.04 0.94 -19.97
CA LYS A 229 -3.11 0.36 -20.96
C LYS A 229 -1.72 0.96 -20.90
N MET A 230 -1.61 2.26 -20.58
CA MET A 230 -0.30 2.94 -20.46
C MET A 230 0.45 2.56 -19.17
N MET A 231 -0.26 2.30 -18.06
CA MET A 231 0.37 2.00 -16.77
C MET A 231 0.83 0.53 -16.62
N ARG A 232 0.25 -0.43 -17.36
CA ARG A 232 0.50 -1.87 -17.20
C ARG A 232 1.75 -2.41 -17.92
N LYS A 233 2.38 -1.68 -18.83
CA LYS A 233 3.57 -2.15 -19.55
C LYS A 233 4.85 -1.46 -19.10
N GLU A 234 5.32 -1.82 -17.93
CA GLU A 234 6.71 -1.55 -17.59
C GLU A 234 7.58 -2.73 -18.05
N LYS A 235 8.48 -2.43 -19.00
CA LYS A 235 9.31 -3.46 -19.67
C LYS A 235 10.59 -3.80 -18.89
N SER A 236 10.98 -3.04 -17.89
CA SER A 236 12.23 -3.29 -17.18
C SER A 236 12.06 -4.33 -16.09
N LYS A 237 12.75 -5.46 -16.24
CA LYS A 237 12.92 -6.47 -15.19
C LYS A 237 14.04 -6.11 -14.21
N LYS A 238 14.94 -5.17 -14.57
CA LYS A 238 16.05 -4.75 -13.72
C LYS A 238 15.60 -3.69 -12.71
N PRO A 239 15.96 -3.82 -11.43
CA PRO A 239 15.75 -2.78 -10.44
C PRO A 239 16.43 -1.47 -10.83
N LEU A 240 15.74 -0.35 -10.65
CA LEU A 240 16.24 1.00 -10.91
C LEU A 240 16.05 1.86 -9.66
N GLY A 241 16.91 2.88 -9.53
CA GLY A 241 16.76 3.94 -8.56
C GLY A 241 15.70 4.96 -8.99
N ILE A 242 15.16 5.71 -8.03
CA ILE A 242 14.20 6.78 -8.25
C ILE A 242 14.81 7.93 -9.07
N ASN A 243 14.01 8.66 -9.85
CA ASN A 243 14.46 9.90 -10.49
C ASN A 243 14.49 11.08 -9.50
N ASP A 244 15.32 12.08 -9.80
CA ASP A 244 15.55 13.21 -8.90
C ASP A 244 14.30 14.06 -8.67
N ILE A 245 13.43 14.23 -9.66
CA ILE A 245 12.17 15.00 -9.53
C ILE A 245 11.22 14.33 -8.53
N SER A 246 11.01 13.02 -8.64
CA SER A 246 10.16 12.29 -7.69
C SER A 246 10.75 12.26 -6.29
N LEU A 247 12.07 12.14 -6.17
CA LEU A 247 12.77 12.18 -4.89
C LEU A 247 12.68 13.55 -4.23
N ASN A 248 12.84 14.62 -5.02
CA ASN A 248 12.72 15.98 -4.54
C ASN A 248 11.28 16.30 -4.10
N LEU A 249 10.28 15.88 -4.87
CA LEU A 249 8.87 15.97 -4.46
C LEU A 249 8.64 15.26 -3.12
N PHE A 250 9.19 14.06 -2.95
CA PHE A 250 9.10 13.34 -1.68
C PHE A 250 9.70 14.15 -0.53
N SER A 251 10.92 14.66 -0.70
CA SER A 251 11.61 15.52 0.28
C SER A 251 10.76 16.74 0.64
N GLN A 252 10.20 17.44 -0.35
CA GLN A 252 9.40 18.65 -0.15
C GLN A 252 8.08 18.41 0.63
N PHE A 253 7.50 17.22 0.53
CA PHE A 253 6.22 16.90 1.18
C PHE A 253 6.37 16.05 2.45
N LEU A 254 7.56 15.54 2.75
CA LEU A 254 7.80 14.62 3.87
C LEU A 254 7.40 15.21 5.22
N GLU A 255 7.90 16.40 5.56
CA GLU A 255 7.59 17.06 6.83
C GLU A 255 6.13 17.54 6.92
N ASP A 256 5.56 18.02 5.82
CA ASP A 256 4.15 18.43 5.82
C ASP A 256 3.23 17.25 6.10
N PHE A 257 3.57 16.08 5.56
CA PHE A 257 2.84 14.85 5.83
C PHE A 257 2.96 14.45 7.31
N GLU A 258 4.18 14.42 7.82
CA GLU A 258 4.44 14.07 9.23
C GLU A 258 3.69 14.99 10.19
N ARG A 259 3.76 16.32 9.99
CA ARG A 259 3.02 17.29 10.81
C ARG A 259 1.49 17.13 10.77
N SER A 260 0.95 16.61 9.69
CA SER A 260 -0.50 16.40 9.51
C SER A 260 -0.98 15.03 9.98
N LEU A 261 -0.08 14.15 10.40
CA LEU A 261 -0.38 12.74 10.66
C LEU A 261 -1.37 12.55 11.81
N GLU A 262 -1.17 13.22 12.92
CA GLU A 262 -2.05 13.11 14.10
C GLU A 262 -3.49 13.53 13.76
N LYS A 263 -3.64 14.70 13.13
CA LYS A 263 -4.95 15.16 12.65
C LYS A 263 -5.59 14.17 11.68
N ARG A 264 -4.80 13.57 10.78
CA ARG A 264 -5.27 12.56 9.85
C ARG A 264 -5.81 11.33 10.59
N ILE A 265 -5.10 10.86 11.61
CA ILE A 265 -5.50 9.71 12.42
C ILE A 265 -6.80 10.00 13.19
N GLU A 266 -6.94 11.17 13.78
CA GLU A 266 -8.17 11.60 14.47
C GLU A 266 -9.37 11.63 13.54
N LEU A 267 -9.22 12.24 12.35
CA LEU A 267 -10.26 12.27 11.34
C LEU A 267 -10.62 10.87 10.84
N ALA A 268 -9.62 9.99 10.68
CA ALA A 268 -9.86 8.61 10.28
C ALA A 268 -10.67 7.85 11.32
N LYS A 269 -10.35 7.99 12.62
CA LYS A 269 -11.10 7.36 13.71
C LYS A 269 -12.55 7.85 13.78
N THR A 270 -12.76 9.15 13.59
CA THR A 270 -14.12 9.73 13.51
C THR A 270 -14.87 9.15 12.30
N PHE A 271 -14.22 9.07 11.15
CA PHE A 271 -14.81 8.51 9.94
C PHE A 271 -15.14 7.02 10.10
N GLN A 272 -14.29 6.23 10.75
CA GLN A 272 -14.57 4.81 11.04
C GLN A 272 -15.84 4.66 11.90
N LYS A 273 -16.00 5.45 12.97
CA LYS A 273 -17.20 5.42 13.82
C LYS A 273 -18.48 5.70 13.02
N GLU A 274 -18.44 6.68 12.13
CA GLU A 274 -19.57 7.00 11.26
C GLU A 274 -19.87 5.85 10.27
N LEU A 275 -18.84 5.22 9.69
CA LEU A 275 -19.03 4.06 8.81
C LEU A 275 -19.59 2.86 9.57
N GLN A 276 -19.12 2.59 10.78
CA GLN A 276 -19.65 1.53 11.64
C GLN A 276 -21.14 1.75 11.94
N SER A 277 -21.59 2.99 12.21
CA SER A 277 -23.01 3.31 12.42
C SER A 277 -23.88 3.03 11.19
N LEU A 278 -23.27 2.91 10.00
CA LEU A 278 -23.92 2.54 8.74
C LEU A 278 -23.79 1.04 8.40
N GLY A 279 -23.26 0.23 9.33
CA GLY A 279 -23.10 -1.21 9.15
C GLY A 279 -21.83 -1.65 8.42
N PHE A 280 -20.90 -0.75 8.12
CA PHE A 280 -19.59 -1.14 7.59
C PHE A 280 -18.74 -1.82 8.66
N GLU A 281 -18.01 -2.86 8.28
CA GLU A 281 -16.97 -3.43 9.11
C GLU A 281 -15.66 -2.69 8.78
N VAL A 282 -15.09 -1.99 9.76
CA VAL A 282 -13.84 -1.20 9.58
C VAL A 282 -12.64 -1.99 10.04
N GLN A 283 -11.46 -1.61 9.56
CA GLN A 283 -10.21 -2.22 10.01
C GLN A 283 -9.95 -1.90 11.50
N GLU A 284 -9.70 -2.92 12.30
CA GLU A 284 -9.47 -2.84 13.75
C GLU A 284 -7.97 -2.98 14.06
N GLY A 285 -7.48 -2.26 15.04
CA GLY A 285 -6.11 -2.34 15.57
C GLY A 285 -5.50 -0.99 15.90
N GLU A 286 -4.39 -1.01 16.62
CA GLU A 286 -3.66 0.17 17.06
C GLU A 286 -2.51 0.51 16.10
N GLY A 287 -2.04 1.76 16.13
CA GLY A 287 -0.91 2.22 15.32
C GLY A 287 -1.20 2.46 13.84
N ASN A 288 -2.47 2.38 13.41
CA ASN A 288 -2.86 2.60 12.02
C ASN A 288 -2.69 4.06 11.60
N VAL A 289 -1.90 4.31 10.56
CA VAL A 289 -1.73 5.64 9.93
C VAL A 289 -2.73 5.89 8.80
N PHE A 290 -3.57 4.91 8.50
CA PHE A 290 -4.63 4.98 7.50
C PHE A 290 -4.13 5.45 6.13
N CYS A 291 -3.12 4.77 5.57
CA CYS A 291 -2.75 5.00 4.16
C CYS A 291 -4.01 5.01 3.28
N TYR A 292 -4.89 4.07 3.57
CA TYR A 292 -6.24 4.02 3.04
C TYR A 292 -7.24 3.83 4.18
N LEU A 293 -8.31 4.64 4.19
CA LEU A 293 -9.45 4.37 5.07
C LEU A 293 -10.27 3.24 4.46
N SER A 294 -10.04 2.04 4.94
CA SER A 294 -10.58 0.79 4.38
C SER A 294 -11.70 0.24 5.24
N ALA A 295 -12.77 -0.22 4.60
CA ALA A 295 -13.91 -0.85 5.26
C ALA A 295 -14.55 -1.89 4.33
N LEU A 296 -15.21 -2.87 4.91
CA LEU A 296 -16.05 -3.82 4.19
C LEU A 296 -17.49 -3.28 4.15
N ILE A 297 -18.07 -3.18 2.97
CA ILE A 297 -19.49 -2.80 2.82
C ILE A 297 -20.37 -3.81 3.58
N PRO A 298 -21.53 -3.40 4.18
CA PRO A 298 -22.42 -4.32 4.86
C PRO A 298 -22.76 -5.55 4.01
N LYS A 299 -22.89 -6.71 4.65
CA LYS A 299 -23.01 -8.02 3.96
C LYS A 299 -24.17 -8.06 2.97
N GLU A 300 -25.29 -7.43 3.28
CA GLU A 300 -26.47 -7.33 2.41
C GLU A 300 -26.19 -6.56 1.09
N PHE A 301 -25.13 -5.74 1.04
CA PHE A 301 -24.72 -5.01 -0.17
C PHE A 301 -23.50 -5.63 -0.86
N ARG A 302 -23.05 -6.80 -0.46
CA ARG A 302 -21.86 -7.47 -1.01
C ARG A 302 -21.86 -7.48 -2.55
N GLU A 303 -22.93 -7.94 -3.15
CA GLU A 303 -23.05 -8.02 -4.61
C GLU A 303 -23.30 -6.65 -5.28
N LYS A 304 -23.72 -5.66 -4.49
CA LYS A 304 -23.94 -4.27 -4.93
C LYS A 304 -22.72 -3.35 -4.67
N ARG A 305 -21.58 -3.87 -4.16
CA ARG A 305 -20.37 -3.10 -3.84
C ARG A 305 -19.89 -2.22 -5.00
N ASP A 306 -19.83 -2.78 -6.20
CA ASP A 306 -19.35 -2.06 -7.38
C ASP A 306 -20.33 -0.98 -7.83
N THR A 307 -21.63 -1.26 -7.72
CA THR A 307 -22.69 -0.27 -7.92
C THR A 307 -22.56 0.88 -6.90
N PHE A 308 -22.33 0.56 -5.62
CA PHE A 308 -22.04 1.57 -4.59
C PHE A 308 -20.91 2.52 -5.01
N VAL A 309 -19.76 1.97 -5.41
CA VAL A 309 -18.59 2.78 -5.83
C VAL A 309 -18.91 3.66 -7.04
N VAL A 310 -19.71 3.17 -7.98
CA VAL A 310 -20.15 3.95 -9.15
C VAL A 310 -21.11 5.08 -8.74
N GLN A 311 -22.06 4.82 -7.84
CA GLN A 311 -23.00 5.83 -7.36
C GLN A 311 -22.29 6.92 -6.53
N MET A 312 -21.32 6.57 -5.69
CA MET A 312 -20.51 7.53 -4.93
C MET A 312 -19.82 8.57 -5.83
N ARG A 313 -19.44 8.22 -7.06
CA ARG A 313 -18.88 9.14 -8.03
C ARG A 313 -19.82 10.27 -8.43
N LYS A 314 -21.13 10.04 -8.43
CA LYS A 314 -22.15 11.07 -8.70
C LYS A 314 -22.14 12.17 -7.63
N HIS A 315 -21.68 11.85 -6.42
CA HIS A 315 -21.44 12.78 -5.32
C HIS A 315 -20.02 13.35 -5.28
N ASN A 316 -19.22 13.16 -6.36
CA ASN A 316 -17.80 13.54 -6.43
C ASN A 316 -16.92 12.85 -5.38
N VAL A 317 -17.31 11.65 -4.92
CA VAL A 317 -16.55 10.79 -4.00
C VAL A 317 -16.02 9.60 -4.77
N PHE A 318 -14.70 9.55 -4.97
CA PHE A 318 -14.03 8.54 -5.79
C PHE A 318 -13.40 7.47 -4.90
N CYS A 319 -14.25 6.58 -4.38
CA CYS A 319 -13.79 5.40 -3.64
C CYS A 319 -12.99 4.45 -4.53
N ASN A 320 -12.06 3.70 -3.93
CA ASN A 320 -11.34 2.61 -4.57
C ASN A 320 -11.76 1.26 -3.99
N ARG A 321 -11.24 0.20 -4.58
CA ARG A 321 -11.39 -1.20 -4.15
C ARG A 321 -10.01 -1.85 -4.26
N ILE A 322 -9.06 -1.34 -3.45
CA ILE A 322 -7.68 -1.84 -3.47
C ILE A 322 -7.69 -3.29 -3.02
N TRP A 323 -7.07 -4.15 -3.82
CA TRP A 323 -7.05 -5.60 -3.68
C TRP A 323 -8.41 -6.29 -3.81
N LYS A 324 -9.34 -5.71 -4.60
CA LYS A 324 -10.54 -6.44 -5.05
C LYS A 324 -10.21 -7.68 -5.90
N ASP A 325 -9.04 -7.66 -6.53
CA ASP A 325 -8.45 -8.76 -7.29
C ASP A 325 -7.07 -9.06 -6.66
N PRO A 326 -7.01 -9.73 -5.48
CA PRO A 326 -5.75 -10.10 -4.86
C PRO A 326 -5.05 -11.20 -5.67
N ILE A 327 -3.78 -11.47 -5.37
CA ILE A 327 -2.94 -12.41 -6.13
C ILE A 327 -3.60 -13.76 -6.37
N ILE A 328 -4.35 -14.29 -5.39
CA ILE A 328 -5.03 -15.59 -5.51
C ILE A 328 -6.21 -15.57 -6.51
N LEU A 329 -6.72 -14.40 -6.89
CA LEU A 329 -7.74 -14.25 -7.93
C LEU A 329 -7.15 -13.99 -9.34
N ASN A 330 -5.83 -13.89 -9.46
CA ASN A 330 -5.18 -13.82 -10.76
C ASN A 330 -5.20 -15.21 -11.42
N GLU A 331 -5.84 -15.33 -12.58
CA GLU A 331 -6.05 -16.61 -13.28
C GLU A 331 -4.75 -17.34 -13.64
N ASP A 332 -3.70 -16.58 -14.01
CA ASP A 332 -2.40 -17.17 -14.32
C ASP A 332 -1.73 -17.71 -13.06
N ALA A 333 -1.83 -16.99 -11.93
CA ALA A 333 -1.33 -17.46 -10.65
C ALA A 333 -2.09 -18.70 -10.15
N GLN A 334 -3.42 -18.74 -10.32
CA GLN A 334 -4.23 -19.92 -9.96
C GLN A 334 -3.77 -21.17 -10.71
N ARG A 335 -3.55 -21.04 -12.01
CA ARG A 335 -3.08 -22.18 -12.85
C ARG A 335 -1.66 -22.60 -12.49
N GLU A 336 -0.76 -21.64 -12.34
CA GLU A 336 0.66 -21.88 -12.05
C GLU A 336 0.86 -22.57 -10.70
N TYR A 337 0.22 -22.02 -9.67
CA TYR A 337 0.41 -22.46 -8.27
C TYR A 337 -0.70 -23.40 -7.76
N LYS A 338 -1.63 -23.82 -8.64
CA LYS A 338 -2.75 -24.73 -8.32
C LYS A 338 -3.56 -24.26 -7.11
N ILE A 339 -3.88 -22.95 -7.09
CA ILE A 339 -4.56 -22.32 -5.95
C ILE A 339 -6.00 -22.83 -5.85
N ASN A 340 -6.34 -23.43 -4.69
CA ASN A 340 -7.72 -23.75 -4.37
C ASN A 340 -8.36 -22.59 -3.59
N LEU A 341 -9.29 -21.88 -4.19
CA LEU A 341 -9.91 -20.70 -3.60
C LEU A 341 -10.70 -20.99 -2.32
N SER A 342 -11.18 -22.24 -2.12
CA SER A 342 -11.90 -22.63 -0.90
C SER A 342 -11.03 -22.57 0.36
N ASP A 343 -9.70 -22.55 0.21
CA ASP A 343 -8.75 -22.47 1.32
C ASP A 343 -8.61 -21.02 1.86
N PHE A 344 -9.19 -20.01 1.17
CA PHE A 344 -9.05 -18.59 1.46
C PHE A 344 -10.38 -17.85 1.61
N PRO A 345 -11.32 -18.34 2.44
CA PRO A 345 -12.67 -17.77 2.51
C PRO A 345 -12.67 -16.30 2.94
N ASN A 346 -11.79 -15.90 3.87
CA ASN A 346 -11.72 -14.51 4.34
C ASN A 346 -11.11 -13.60 3.28
N THR A 347 -10.08 -14.04 2.56
CA THR A 347 -9.52 -13.28 1.44
C THR A 347 -10.58 -13.03 0.35
N ILE A 348 -11.38 -14.05 0.01
CA ILE A 348 -12.47 -13.92 -0.97
C ILE A 348 -13.54 -12.94 -0.47
N GLU A 349 -13.94 -13.06 0.78
CA GLU A 349 -14.95 -12.17 1.39
C GLU A 349 -14.42 -10.73 1.44
N GLY A 350 -13.18 -10.52 1.87
CA GLY A 350 -12.52 -9.22 1.86
C GLY A 350 -12.47 -8.62 0.45
N ALA A 351 -12.04 -9.39 -0.54
CA ALA A 351 -11.96 -8.95 -1.93
C ALA A 351 -13.33 -8.53 -2.52
N LYS A 352 -14.39 -9.22 -2.16
CA LYS A 352 -15.75 -8.91 -2.61
C LYS A 352 -16.36 -7.66 -1.96
N ARG A 353 -15.95 -7.35 -0.72
CA ARG A 353 -16.60 -6.30 0.09
C ARG A 353 -15.75 -5.05 0.29
N ILE A 354 -14.44 -5.08 0.00
CA ILE A 354 -13.53 -3.97 0.30
C ILE A 354 -13.92 -2.69 -0.42
N ILE A 355 -13.93 -1.59 0.33
CA ILE A 355 -14.01 -0.20 -0.15
C ILE A 355 -12.94 0.61 0.58
N ASN A 356 -12.21 1.42 -0.18
CA ASN A 356 -11.28 2.41 0.35
C ASN A 356 -11.88 3.79 0.12
N PHE A 357 -12.12 4.51 1.20
CA PHE A 357 -12.68 5.86 1.19
C PHE A 357 -11.57 6.91 1.04
N PRO A 358 -11.88 8.06 0.43
CA PRO A 358 -10.97 9.19 0.40
C PRO A 358 -10.62 9.70 1.79
N LEU A 359 -9.32 9.89 2.04
CA LEU A 359 -8.80 10.56 3.23
C LEU A 359 -7.51 11.27 2.85
N GLN A 360 -7.48 12.60 2.93
CA GLN A 360 -6.32 13.42 2.60
C GLN A 360 -5.82 14.17 3.84
N ASN A 361 -4.53 14.49 3.87
CA ASN A 361 -3.91 15.19 5.00
C ASN A 361 -4.49 16.59 5.27
N TYR A 362 -5.11 17.20 4.25
CA TYR A 362 -5.72 18.53 4.34
C TYR A 362 -7.24 18.49 4.57
N PHE A 363 -7.83 17.30 4.76
CA PHE A 363 -9.27 17.20 5.05
C PHE A 363 -9.61 17.79 6.42
N GLU A 364 -10.86 18.21 6.54
CA GLU A 364 -11.49 18.71 7.76
C GLU A 364 -12.75 17.89 8.05
N GLU A 365 -13.33 18.02 9.24
CA GLU A 365 -14.56 17.32 9.61
C GLU A 365 -15.70 17.54 8.62
N LYS A 366 -15.80 18.76 8.04
CA LYS A 366 -16.82 19.05 7.01
C LYS A 366 -16.71 18.16 5.78
N ASP A 367 -15.48 17.73 5.41
CA ASP A 367 -15.25 16.84 4.29
C ASP A 367 -15.72 15.42 4.61
N ILE A 368 -15.45 14.95 5.84
CA ILE A 368 -15.94 13.66 6.33
C ILE A 368 -17.47 13.65 6.37
N LYS A 369 -18.10 14.69 6.92
CA LYS A 369 -19.57 14.83 6.96
C LYS A 369 -20.20 14.75 5.56
N LYS A 370 -19.59 15.39 4.55
CA LYS A 370 -20.06 15.31 3.16
C LYS A 370 -19.94 13.90 2.57
N ILE A 371 -18.82 13.20 2.83
CA ILE A 371 -18.61 11.83 2.33
C ILE A 371 -19.60 10.88 3.01
N ILE A 372 -19.82 11.03 4.31
CA ILE A 372 -20.82 10.22 5.07
C ILE A 372 -22.24 10.48 4.59
N SER A 373 -22.62 11.74 4.36
CA SER A 373 -23.94 12.07 3.81
C SER A 373 -24.18 11.40 2.45
N ALA A 374 -23.18 11.45 1.56
CA ALA A 374 -23.22 10.75 0.26
C ALA A 374 -23.34 9.23 0.46
N THR A 375 -22.61 8.66 1.43
CA THR A 375 -22.65 7.23 1.75
C THR A 375 -24.04 6.81 2.19
N LYS A 376 -24.68 7.56 3.11
CA LYS A 376 -26.05 7.31 3.59
C LYS A 376 -27.07 7.31 2.44
N GLU A 377 -26.99 8.33 1.57
CA GLU A 377 -27.88 8.46 0.43
C GLU A 377 -27.74 7.30 -0.57
N VAL A 378 -26.49 6.91 -0.87
CA VAL A 378 -26.21 5.80 -1.80
C VAL A 378 -26.70 4.47 -1.21
N LEU A 379 -26.43 4.20 0.08
CA LEU A 379 -26.93 2.96 0.72
C LEU A 379 -28.48 2.90 0.71
N SER A 380 -29.14 4.02 0.99
CA SER A 380 -30.61 4.09 0.92
C SER A 380 -31.14 3.72 -0.48
N LYS A 381 -30.51 4.25 -1.53
CA LYS A 381 -30.87 3.91 -2.92
C LYS A 381 -30.57 2.46 -3.31
N LEU A 382 -29.65 1.80 -2.64
CA LEU A 382 -29.33 0.40 -2.89
C LEU A 382 -30.26 -0.58 -2.15
N LYS A 383 -31.02 -0.10 -1.14
CA LYS A 383 -32.03 -0.91 -0.42
C LYS A 383 -33.33 -1.12 -1.23
N GLY A 384 -33.68 -0.12 -2.02
CA GLY A 384 -34.80 -0.19 -2.98
C GLY A 384 -34.36 -0.74 -4.32
#